data_5429020c8a7032c373cb9d06803c5045
#
_entry.id   5429020c8a7032c373cb9d06803c5045
#
_cell.length_a   1.000
_cell.length_b   1.000
_cell.length_c   1.000
_cell.angle_alpha   90.00
_cell.angle_beta   90.00
_cell.angle_gamma   90.00
#
_symmetry.space_group_name_H-M   'P 1'
#
loop_
_entity.id
_entity.type
_entity.pdbx_description
1 polymer ?
#
loop_
_entity_poly.entity_id
_entity_poly.type
_entity_poly.pdbx_seq_one_letter_code
_entity_poly.pdbx_strand_id
1 'polypeptide(L)'
;FYYWYRVKKEAQIIAKLRNKKESLNYITAEFNKIIKPNNKIIFDVGNFYKNSKNYKEAIKYYTIIINTLDDKSEIKSDLLYRRGGSYERINEYGKADKDLLHALKINPDDAYVLNYLAYSWLERDYKINEAIKMLETAYAFRNNDPYIIDSIGWAYYLINDYSKAENFLKRAVELMPDDPVVNDHYGDILWKLNRKIQARYFWANVLKMDD
;
A
#
# COMPACT_ATOMS: atom_id res chain seq x y z
N PHE A 1 2.69 -27.28 -11.70
CA PHE A 1 3.11 -25.91 -12.04
C PHE A 1 2.32 -25.33 -13.22
N TYR A 2 2.25 -26.03 -14.35
CA TYR A 2 1.56 -25.57 -15.57
C TYR A 2 0.06 -25.37 -15.36
N TYR A 3 -0.62 -26.30 -14.66
CA TYR A 3 -2.04 -26.19 -14.35
C TYR A 3 -2.39 -24.89 -13.62
N TRP A 4 -1.70 -24.58 -12.53
CA TRP A 4 -1.97 -23.36 -11.73
C TRP A 4 -1.64 -22.06 -12.50
N TYR A 5 -0.60 -22.08 -13.32
CA TYR A 5 -0.30 -20.96 -14.22
C TYR A 5 -1.46 -20.67 -15.17
N ARG A 6 -2.02 -21.72 -15.79
CA ARG A 6 -3.19 -21.60 -16.66
C ARG A 6 -4.40 -21.05 -15.91
N VAL A 7 -4.71 -21.59 -14.74
CA VAL A 7 -5.81 -21.11 -13.88
C VAL A 7 -5.68 -19.61 -13.61
N LYS A 8 -4.48 -19.10 -13.25
CA LYS A 8 -4.28 -17.67 -13.04
C LYS A 8 -4.54 -16.84 -14.29
N LYS A 9 -4.10 -17.29 -15.44
CA LYS A 9 -4.34 -16.59 -16.72
C LYS A 9 -5.82 -16.55 -17.06
N GLU A 10 -6.51 -17.66 -16.92
CA GLU A 10 -7.96 -17.74 -17.14
C GLU A 10 -8.72 -16.82 -16.18
N ALA A 11 -8.37 -16.81 -14.89
CA ALA A 11 -8.95 -15.89 -13.92
C ALA A 11 -8.74 -14.41 -14.29
N GLN A 12 -7.55 -14.04 -14.78
CA GLN A 12 -7.28 -12.70 -15.28
C GLN A 12 -8.12 -12.32 -16.49
N ILE A 13 -8.31 -13.25 -17.41
CA ILE A 13 -9.16 -13.06 -18.59
C ILE A 13 -10.62 -12.87 -18.17
N ILE A 14 -11.12 -13.72 -17.27
CA ILE A 14 -12.49 -13.62 -16.74
C ILE A 14 -12.70 -12.24 -16.08
N ALA A 15 -11.72 -11.76 -15.30
CA ALA A 15 -11.80 -10.44 -14.66
C ALA A 15 -11.93 -9.29 -15.66
N LYS A 16 -11.27 -9.41 -16.83
CA LYS A 16 -11.31 -8.41 -17.91
C LYS A 16 -12.58 -8.49 -18.76
N LEU A 17 -13.00 -9.69 -19.12
CA LEU A 17 -14.11 -9.91 -20.05
C LEU A 17 -15.49 -9.93 -19.39
N ARG A 18 -15.54 -10.23 -18.11
CA ARG A 18 -16.79 -10.32 -17.35
C ARG A 18 -16.75 -9.39 -16.13
N ASN A 19 -16.27 -9.91 -14.99
CA ASN A 19 -16.13 -9.10 -13.75
C ASN A 19 -15.20 -9.78 -12.74
N LYS A 20 -14.77 -8.98 -11.73
CA LYS A 20 -13.90 -9.47 -10.66
C LYS A 20 -14.52 -10.57 -9.80
N LYS A 21 -15.85 -10.58 -9.62
CA LYS A 21 -16.56 -11.57 -8.80
C LYS A 21 -16.50 -12.95 -9.45
N GLU A 22 -16.77 -13.04 -10.74
CA GLU A 22 -16.68 -14.31 -11.48
C GLU A 22 -15.25 -14.85 -11.51
N SER A 23 -14.26 -13.97 -11.69
CA SER A 23 -12.84 -14.32 -11.59
C SER A 23 -12.47 -14.92 -10.23
N LEU A 24 -12.94 -14.32 -9.14
CA LEU A 24 -12.73 -14.85 -7.78
C LEU A 24 -13.42 -16.21 -7.59
N ASN A 25 -14.65 -16.35 -8.03
CA ASN A 25 -15.37 -17.62 -7.96
C ASN A 25 -14.61 -18.72 -8.71
N TYR A 26 -14.13 -18.43 -9.91
CA TYR A 26 -13.36 -19.36 -10.72
C TYR A 26 -12.06 -19.80 -10.02
N ILE A 27 -11.22 -18.84 -9.60
CA ILE A 27 -9.93 -19.19 -8.97
C ILE A 27 -10.13 -19.95 -7.67
N THR A 28 -11.17 -19.63 -6.90
CA THR A 28 -11.51 -20.32 -5.65
C THR A 28 -11.98 -21.76 -5.94
N ALA A 29 -12.81 -21.96 -6.95
CA ALA A 29 -13.26 -23.30 -7.36
C ALA A 29 -12.08 -24.19 -7.79
N GLU A 30 -11.15 -23.64 -8.59
CA GLU A 30 -9.96 -24.35 -9.02
C GLU A 30 -8.97 -24.62 -7.86
N PHE A 31 -8.82 -23.68 -6.94
CA PHE A 31 -8.02 -23.87 -5.72
C PHE A 31 -8.55 -25.02 -4.86
N ASN A 32 -9.87 -25.11 -4.67
CA ASN A 32 -10.52 -26.13 -3.87
C ASN A 32 -10.37 -27.57 -4.43
N LYS A 33 -9.97 -27.71 -5.69
CA LYS A 33 -9.64 -29.02 -6.28
C LYS A 33 -8.24 -29.51 -5.88
N ILE A 34 -7.39 -28.64 -5.32
CA ILE A 34 -6.01 -28.97 -4.97
C ILE A 34 -5.96 -29.51 -3.56
N ILE A 35 -5.62 -30.79 -3.40
CA ILE A 35 -5.62 -31.50 -2.08
C ILE A 35 -4.57 -30.92 -1.12
N LYS A 36 -3.37 -30.56 -1.61
CA LYS A 36 -2.27 -30.00 -0.80
C LYS A 36 -1.64 -28.81 -1.55
N PRO A 37 -2.25 -27.64 -1.51
CA PRO A 37 -1.69 -26.46 -2.15
C PRO A 37 -0.38 -26.05 -1.42
N ASN A 38 0.66 -25.73 -2.19
CA ASN A 38 1.88 -25.16 -1.66
C ASN A 38 1.71 -23.68 -1.34
N ASN A 39 2.65 -23.10 -0.58
CA ASN A 39 2.58 -21.70 -0.17
C ASN A 39 2.46 -20.72 -1.34
N LYS A 40 3.07 -21.02 -2.50
CA LYS A 40 2.96 -20.17 -3.68
C LYS A 40 1.54 -20.11 -4.24
N ILE A 41 0.85 -21.23 -4.29
CA ILE A 41 -0.56 -21.29 -4.73
C ILE A 41 -1.45 -20.54 -3.74
N ILE A 42 -1.25 -20.76 -2.44
CA ILE A 42 -2.00 -20.06 -1.37
C ILE A 42 -1.77 -18.54 -1.46
N PHE A 43 -0.52 -18.12 -1.67
CA PHE A 43 -0.15 -16.72 -1.86
C PHE A 43 -0.83 -16.09 -3.07
N ASP A 44 -0.83 -16.78 -4.20
CA ASP A 44 -1.50 -16.29 -5.43
C ASP A 44 -2.99 -16.05 -5.19
N VAL A 45 -3.67 -16.97 -4.50
CA VAL A 45 -5.10 -16.82 -4.15
C VAL A 45 -5.30 -15.62 -3.21
N GLY A 46 -4.48 -15.49 -2.17
CA GLY A 46 -4.51 -14.33 -1.28
C GLY A 46 -4.37 -12.99 -2.02
N ASN A 47 -3.45 -12.93 -2.98
CA ASN A 47 -3.27 -11.75 -3.83
C ASN A 47 -4.48 -11.47 -4.74
N PHE A 48 -5.12 -12.49 -5.29
CA PHE A 48 -6.35 -12.31 -6.07
C PHE A 48 -7.46 -11.68 -5.22
N TYR A 49 -7.65 -12.16 -3.99
CA TYR A 49 -8.60 -11.57 -3.07
C TYR A 49 -8.24 -10.13 -2.69
N LYS A 50 -6.97 -9.84 -2.37
CA LYS A 50 -6.48 -8.49 -2.07
C LYS A 50 -6.74 -7.54 -3.24
N ASN A 51 -6.36 -7.93 -4.46
CA ASN A 51 -6.52 -7.10 -5.66
C ASN A 51 -7.99 -6.85 -6.03
N SER A 52 -8.88 -7.73 -5.57
CA SER A 52 -10.34 -7.56 -5.68
C SER A 52 -10.95 -6.80 -4.49
N LYS A 53 -10.11 -6.20 -3.65
CA LYS A 53 -10.51 -5.47 -2.42
C LYS A 53 -11.24 -6.35 -1.39
N ASN A 54 -11.14 -7.69 -1.50
CA ASN A 54 -11.69 -8.61 -0.50
C ASN A 54 -10.61 -8.94 0.55
N TYR A 55 -10.33 -7.95 1.38
CA TYR A 55 -9.22 -7.99 2.33
C TYR A 55 -9.40 -9.05 3.43
N LYS A 56 -10.63 -9.32 3.86
CA LYS A 56 -10.93 -10.34 4.88
C LYS A 56 -10.49 -11.74 4.43
N GLU A 57 -10.77 -12.09 3.18
CA GLU A 57 -10.33 -13.38 2.63
C GLU A 57 -8.81 -13.39 2.40
N ALA A 58 -8.23 -12.31 1.86
CA ALA A 58 -6.78 -12.21 1.67
C ALA A 58 -6.01 -12.46 2.98
N ILE A 59 -6.46 -11.88 4.09
CA ILE A 59 -5.90 -12.08 5.43
C ILE A 59 -5.86 -13.56 5.82
N LYS A 60 -6.91 -14.34 5.52
CA LYS A 60 -6.94 -15.77 5.82
C LYS A 60 -5.82 -16.52 5.10
N TYR A 61 -5.67 -16.28 3.80
CA TYR A 61 -4.64 -16.96 3.00
C TYR A 61 -3.23 -16.56 3.42
N TYR A 62 -2.96 -15.29 3.68
CA TYR A 62 -1.66 -14.86 4.20
C TYR A 62 -1.36 -15.48 5.57
N THR A 63 -2.36 -15.58 6.44
CA THR A 63 -2.22 -16.18 7.77
C THR A 63 -1.82 -17.65 7.70
N ILE A 64 -2.39 -18.42 6.76
CA ILE A 64 -2.01 -19.84 6.56
C ILE A 64 -0.50 -19.95 6.30
N ILE A 65 0.05 -19.12 5.43
CA ILE A 65 1.48 -19.18 5.08
C ILE A 65 2.34 -18.67 6.24
N ILE A 66 1.99 -17.53 6.85
CA ILE A 66 2.73 -16.91 7.96
C ILE A 66 2.94 -17.92 9.10
N ASN A 67 1.93 -18.75 9.39
CA ASN A 67 2.01 -19.74 10.46
C ASN A 67 2.95 -20.92 10.15
N THR A 68 3.39 -21.08 8.91
CA THR A 68 4.34 -22.14 8.49
C THR A 68 5.78 -21.64 8.40
N LEU A 69 6.02 -20.34 8.57
CA LEU A 69 7.32 -19.73 8.35
C LEU A 69 8.04 -19.40 9.66
N ASP A 70 9.37 -19.52 9.62
CA ASP A 70 10.24 -19.05 10.69
C ASP A 70 10.11 -17.54 10.91
N ASP A 71 10.29 -17.09 12.16
CA ASP A 71 10.15 -15.69 12.55
C ASP A 71 11.20 -14.76 11.93
N LYS A 72 12.31 -15.31 11.43
CA LYS A 72 13.39 -14.53 10.78
C LYS A 72 13.30 -14.55 9.24
N SER A 73 12.27 -15.19 8.70
CA SER A 73 12.13 -15.33 7.25
C SER A 73 11.75 -13.98 6.59
N GLU A 74 12.51 -13.55 5.59
CA GLU A 74 12.17 -12.39 4.77
C GLU A 74 10.81 -12.55 4.07
N ILE A 75 10.48 -13.78 3.65
CA ILE A 75 9.16 -14.10 3.09
C ILE A 75 8.06 -13.81 4.11
N LYS A 76 8.32 -14.07 5.40
CA LYS A 76 7.37 -13.74 6.47
C LYS A 76 7.21 -12.23 6.62
N SER A 77 8.28 -11.45 6.49
CA SER A 77 8.21 -9.98 6.50
C SER A 77 7.31 -9.45 5.40
N ASP A 78 7.48 -9.90 4.14
CA ASP A 78 6.62 -9.49 3.01
C ASP A 78 5.15 -9.87 3.24
N LEU A 79 4.88 -11.06 3.78
CA LEU A 79 3.52 -11.50 4.07
C LEU A 79 2.88 -10.71 5.22
N LEU A 80 3.64 -10.37 6.25
CA LEU A 80 3.18 -9.50 7.34
C LEU A 80 2.86 -8.10 6.82
N TYR A 81 3.69 -7.54 5.93
CA TYR A 81 3.40 -6.27 5.26
C TYR A 81 2.06 -6.32 4.49
N ARG A 82 1.85 -7.36 3.68
CA ARG A 82 0.61 -7.54 2.89
C ARG A 82 -0.62 -7.75 3.78
N ARG A 83 -0.48 -8.54 4.84
CA ARG A 83 -1.56 -8.78 5.79
C ARG A 83 -1.86 -7.54 6.62
N GLY A 84 -0.83 -6.83 7.07
CA GLY A 84 -0.94 -5.56 7.77
C GLY A 84 -1.68 -4.51 6.94
N GLY A 85 -1.29 -4.35 5.67
CA GLY A 85 -2.02 -3.48 4.76
C GLY A 85 -3.47 -3.93 4.52
N SER A 86 -3.74 -5.23 4.51
CA SER A 86 -5.12 -5.74 4.40
C SER A 86 -5.94 -5.48 5.66
N TYR A 87 -5.33 -5.55 6.86
CA TYR A 87 -5.97 -5.17 8.12
C TYR A 87 -6.28 -3.67 8.16
N GLU A 88 -5.36 -2.82 7.68
CA GLU A 88 -5.56 -1.37 7.60
C GLU A 88 -6.79 -1.04 6.75
N ARG A 89 -6.92 -1.65 5.56
CA ARG A 89 -8.06 -1.45 4.65
C ARG A 89 -9.42 -1.86 5.19
N ILE A 90 -9.47 -2.62 6.27
CA ILE A 90 -10.72 -2.97 6.99
C ILE A 90 -10.79 -2.31 8.38
N ASN A 91 -9.98 -1.28 8.61
CA ASN A 91 -9.91 -0.48 9.83
C ASN A 91 -9.52 -1.27 11.11
N GLU A 92 -8.86 -2.42 10.95
CA GLU A 92 -8.31 -3.21 12.04
C GLU A 92 -6.89 -2.73 12.39
N TYR A 93 -6.77 -1.44 12.71
CA TYR A 93 -5.50 -0.73 12.84
C TYR A 93 -4.53 -1.35 13.84
N GLY A 94 -5.02 -1.85 14.98
CA GLY A 94 -4.15 -2.50 15.97
C GLY A 94 -3.50 -3.78 15.46
N LYS A 95 -4.19 -4.55 14.59
CA LYS A 95 -3.62 -5.71 13.93
C LYS A 95 -2.68 -5.31 12.79
N ALA A 96 -3.02 -4.26 12.06
CA ALA A 96 -2.17 -3.69 11.03
C ALA A 96 -0.82 -3.24 11.61
N ASP A 97 -0.84 -2.41 12.65
CA ASP A 97 0.37 -1.93 13.31
C ASP A 97 1.22 -3.08 13.86
N LYS A 98 0.60 -4.10 14.47
CA LYS A 98 1.31 -5.29 14.97
C LYS A 98 2.05 -6.03 13.87
N ASP A 99 1.40 -6.26 12.72
CA ASP A 99 2.02 -6.97 11.60
C ASP A 99 3.13 -6.13 10.96
N LEU A 100 2.91 -4.84 10.72
CA LEU A 100 3.90 -3.94 10.12
C LEU A 100 5.13 -3.75 11.03
N LEU A 101 4.92 -3.56 12.33
CA LEU A 101 6.02 -3.51 13.31
C LEU A 101 6.77 -4.84 13.40
N HIS A 102 6.09 -5.98 13.24
CA HIS A 102 6.77 -7.28 13.19
C HIS A 102 7.57 -7.43 11.90
N ALA A 103 7.06 -6.97 10.76
CA ALA A 103 7.82 -6.95 9.51
C ALA A 103 9.11 -6.13 9.66
N LEU A 104 9.04 -4.96 10.31
CA LEU A 104 10.22 -4.12 10.60
C LEU A 104 11.18 -4.73 11.65
N LYS A 105 10.74 -5.64 12.51
CA LYS A 105 11.67 -6.41 13.37
C LYS A 105 12.49 -7.42 12.57
N ILE A 106 11.93 -7.95 11.48
CA ILE A 106 12.61 -8.89 10.58
C ILE A 106 13.54 -8.12 9.62
N ASN A 107 13.03 -7.05 9.01
CA ASN A 107 13.75 -6.19 8.07
C ASN A 107 13.58 -4.71 8.47
N PRO A 108 14.46 -4.18 9.35
CA PRO A 108 14.33 -2.82 9.89
C PRO A 108 14.44 -1.71 8.84
N ASP A 109 15.13 -1.98 7.74
CA ASP A 109 15.47 -1.01 6.69
C ASP A 109 14.52 -1.09 5.48
N ASP A 110 13.39 -1.81 5.59
CA ASP A 110 12.42 -1.87 4.52
C ASP A 110 11.69 -0.54 4.36
N ALA A 111 12.15 0.25 3.40
CA ALA A 111 11.63 1.58 3.13
C ALA A 111 10.12 1.58 2.82
N TYR A 112 9.60 0.52 2.19
CA TYR A 112 8.16 0.44 1.87
C TYR A 112 7.31 0.15 3.10
N VAL A 113 7.79 -0.71 3.99
CA VAL A 113 7.09 -1.00 5.26
C VAL A 113 7.15 0.22 6.17
N LEU A 114 8.32 0.89 6.28
CA LEU A 114 8.48 2.14 7.02
C LEU A 114 7.50 3.22 6.51
N ASN A 115 7.49 3.44 5.20
CA ASN A 115 6.60 4.42 4.56
C ASN A 115 5.12 4.10 4.81
N TYR A 116 4.72 2.85 4.60
CA TYR A 116 3.32 2.46 4.74
C TYR A 116 2.82 2.61 6.18
N LEU A 117 3.60 2.16 7.16
CA LEU A 117 3.23 2.29 8.57
C LEU A 117 3.16 3.76 9.00
N ALA A 118 4.18 4.53 8.64
CA ALA A 118 4.23 5.95 8.95
C ALA A 118 3.05 6.72 8.33
N TYR A 119 2.78 6.52 7.04
CA TYR A 119 1.65 7.16 6.37
C TYR A 119 0.32 6.78 7.02
N SER A 120 0.10 5.50 7.33
CA SER A 120 -1.09 5.05 8.06
C SER A 120 -1.23 5.69 9.44
N TRP A 121 -0.13 6.00 10.13
CA TRP A 121 -0.16 6.74 11.38
C TRP A 121 -0.50 8.21 11.18
N LEU A 122 0.03 8.86 10.15
CA LEU A 122 -0.30 10.25 9.80
C LEU A 122 -1.79 10.42 9.51
N GLU A 123 -2.37 9.53 8.68
CA GLU A 123 -3.80 9.56 8.35
C GLU A 123 -4.73 9.40 9.57
N ARG A 124 -4.22 8.86 10.66
CA ARG A 124 -4.96 8.66 11.92
C ARG A 124 -4.62 9.70 13.00
N ASP A 125 -3.82 10.68 12.67
CA ASP A 125 -3.29 11.65 13.65
C ASP A 125 -2.60 10.95 14.85
N TYR A 126 -1.87 9.86 14.56
CA TYR A 126 -1.27 8.99 15.56
C TYR A 126 0.25 8.96 15.41
N LYS A 127 0.97 9.15 16.51
CA LYS A 127 2.44 9.09 16.59
C LYS A 127 3.18 9.87 15.48
N ILE A 128 2.75 11.09 15.20
CA ILE A 128 3.26 11.91 14.09
C ILE A 128 4.79 12.04 14.12
N ASN A 129 5.39 12.28 15.28
CA ASN A 129 6.85 12.44 15.38
C ASN A 129 7.61 11.16 15.07
N GLU A 130 7.09 9.99 15.45
CA GLU A 130 7.68 8.69 15.10
C GLU A 130 7.47 8.39 13.62
N ALA A 131 6.31 8.74 13.07
CA ALA A 131 6.03 8.60 11.64
C ALA A 131 7.01 9.42 10.79
N ILE A 132 7.29 10.67 11.16
CA ILE A 132 8.28 11.50 10.48
C ILE A 132 9.65 10.83 10.47
N LYS A 133 10.13 10.30 11.59
CA LYS A 133 11.43 9.61 11.68
C LYS A 133 11.49 8.38 10.78
N MET A 134 10.39 7.61 10.71
CA MET A 134 10.29 6.47 9.81
C MET A 134 10.37 6.90 8.34
N LEU A 135 9.70 8.01 7.98
CA LEU A 135 9.72 8.55 6.62
C LEU A 135 11.09 9.14 6.25
N GLU A 136 11.76 9.82 7.17
CA GLU A 136 13.13 10.28 6.97
C GLU A 136 14.07 9.10 6.72
N THR A 137 13.90 7.99 7.46
CA THR A 137 14.67 6.76 7.24
C THR A 137 14.32 6.14 5.89
N ALA A 138 13.04 6.00 5.55
CA ALA A 138 12.61 5.47 4.25
C ALA A 138 13.17 6.31 3.08
N TYR A 139 13.13 7.63 3.21
CA TYR A 139 13.67 8.55 2.22
C TYR A 139 15.20 8.43 2.08
N ALA A 140 15.94 8.19 3.17
CA ALA A 140 17.38 7.95 3.08
C ALA A 140 17.73 6.71 2.23
N PHE A 141 16.89 5.67 2.26
CA PHE A 141 17.06 4.48 1.43
C PHE A 141 16.50 4.62 0.00
N ARG A 142 15.46 5.44 -0.20
CA ARG A 142 14.70 5.54 -1.46
C ARG A 142 14.35 6.99 -1.81
N ASN A 143 15.35 7.84 -1.94
CA ASN A 143 15.18 9.28 -2.14
C ASN A 143 14.60 9.71 -3.51
N ASN A 144 14.38 8.78 -4.43
CA ASN A 144 13.75 9.01 -5.72
C ASN A 144 12.38 8.31 -5.87
N ASP A 145 11.90 7.64 -4.83
CA ASP A 145 10.58 7.03 -4.84
C ASP A 145 9.51 8.11 -4.58
N PRO A 146 8.62 8.38 -5.55
CA PRO A 146 7.67 9.49 -5.43
C PRO A 146 6.65 9.28 -4.32
N TYR A 147 6.27 8.05 -3.98
CA TYR A 147 5.36 7.78 -2.87
C TYR A 147 5.99 8.10 -1.52
N ILE A 148 7.28 7.82 -1.34
CA ILE A 148 8.02 8.15 -0.12
C ILE A 148 8.23 9.66 -0.03
N ILE A 149 8.52 10.31 -1.16
CA ILE A 149 8.69 11.77 -1.25
C ILE A 149 7.38 12.47 -0.90
N ASP A 150 6.25 11.99 -1.41
CA ASP A 150 4.93 12.53 -1.10
C ASP A 150 4.60 12.37 0.39
N SER A 151 4.78 11.16 0.93
CA SER A 151 4.47 10.87 2.34
C SER A 151 5.27 11.73 3.31
N ILE A 152 6.57 11.97 3.06
CA ILE A 152 7.39 12.85 3.91
C ILE A 152 6.98 14.32 3.74
N GLY A 153 6.61 14.74 2.53
CA GLY A 153 6.06 16.07 2.28
C GLY A 153 4.75 16.30 3.03
N TRP A 154 3.85 15.33 3.00
CA TRP A 154 2.60 15.34 3.77
C TRP A 154 2.84 15.40 5.28
N ALA A 155 3.81 14.63 5.79
CA ALA A 155 4.19 14.67 7.19
C ALA A 155 4.63 16.08 7.63
N TYR A 156 5.45 16.76 6.85
CA TYR A 156 5.85 18.14 7.13
C TYR A 156 4.69 19.12 7.01
N TYR A 157 3.73 18.90 6.10
CA TYR A 157 2.52 19.70 6.03
C TYR A 157 1.71 19.61 7.32
N LEU A 158 1.53 18.42 7.88
CA LEU A 158 0.75 18.21 9.11
C LEU A 158 1.36 18.90 10.33
N ILE A 159 2.68 19.02 10.39
CA ILE A 159 3.36 19.76 11.46
C ILE A 159 3.58 21.25 11.16
N ASN A 160 2.98 21.75 10.06
CA ASN A 160 3.06 23.15 9.61
C ASN A 160 4.47 23.62 9.19
N ASP A 161 5.40 22.71 8.89
CA ASP A 161 6.67 23.03 8.23
C ASP A 161 6.42 23.15 6.72
N TYR A 162 5.71 24.22 6.33
CA TYR A 162 5.26 24.41 4.95
C TYR A 162 6.41 24.60 3.96
N SER A 163 7.56 25.07 4.40
CA SER A 163 8.74 25.21 3.55
C SER A 163 9.28 23.85 3.09
N LYS A 164 9.43 22.90 4.03
CA LYS A 164 9.84 21.54 3.68
C LYS A 164 8.74 20.81 2.93
N ALA A 165 7.50 20.96 3.37
CA ALA A 165 6.36 20.34 2.70
C ALA A 165 6.29 20.70 1.22
N GLU A 166 6.41 22.01 0.86
CA GLU A 166 6.39 22.44 -0.53
C GLU A 166 7.50 21.80 -1.35
N ASN A 167 8.73 21.76 -0.82
CA ASN A 167 9.86 21.20 -1.54
C ASN A 167 9.65 19.71 -1.89
N PHE A 168 9.17 18.91 -0.91
CA PHE A 168 8.92 17.50 -1.13
C PHE A 168 7.71 17.26 -2.03
N LEU A 169 6.56 17.90 -1.76
CA LEU A 169 5.34 17.70 -2.52
C LEU A 169 5.46 18.19 -3.98
N LYS A 170 6.19 19.29 -4.21
CA LYS A 170 6.53 19.73 -5.55
C LYS A 170 7.31 18.65 -6.31
N ARG A 171 8.33 18.07 -5.67
CA ARG A 171 9.12 17.01 -6.30
C ARG A 171 8.29 15.74 -6.54
N ALA A 172 7.40 15.39 -5.62
CA ALA A 172 6.50 14.25 -5.80
C ALA A 172 5.61 14.41 -7.02
N VAL A 173 4.96 15.57 -7.19
CA VAL A 173 4.08 15.82 -8.35
C VAL A 173 4.85 15.94 -9.67
N GLU A 174 6.10 16.38 -9.65
CA GLU A 174 6.98 16.37 -10.84
C GLU A 174 7.32 14.93 -11.28
N LEU A 175 7.45 13.99 -10.33
CA LEU A 175 7.74 12.58 -10.59
C LEU A 175 6.47 11.76 -10.93
N MET A 176 5.33 12.15 -10.38
CA MET A 176 4.04 11.47 -10.57
C MET A 176 2.91 12.49 -10.87
N PRO A 177 2.94 13.13 -12.05
CA PRO A 177 1.97 14.16 -12.39
C PRO A 177 0.53 13.65 -12.53
N ASP A 178 0.35 12.35 -12.77
CA ASP A 178 -0.96 11.71 -13.00
C ASP A 178 -1.48 10.95 -11.76
N ASP A 179 -0.89 11.14 -10.58
CA ASP A 179 -1.40 10.54 -9.35
C ASP A 179 -2.35 11.52 -8.63
N PRO A 180 -3.61 11.12 -8.33
CA PRO A 180 -4.58 12.02 -7.73
C PRO A 180 -4.20 12.44 -6.31
N VAL A 181 -3.62 11.56 -5.50
CA VAL A 181 -3.23 11.86 -4.11
C VAL A 181 -2.10 12.87 -4.08
N VAL A 182 -1.08 12.68 -4.91
CA VAL A 182 0.07 13.59 -5.01
C VAL A 182 -0.36 14.97 -5.48
N ASN A 183 -1.28 15.07 -6.46
CA ASN A 183 -1.83 16.35 -6.92
C ASN A 183 -2.66 17.03 -5.83
N ASP A 184 -3.43 16.28 -5.06
CA ASP A 184 -4.24 16.81 -3.95
C ASP A 184 -3.34 17.40 -2.86
N HIS A 185 -2.37 16.64 -2.38
CA HIS A 185 -1.40 17.11 -1.38
C HIS A 185 -0.63 18.37 -1.84
N TYR A 186 -0.22 18.42 -3.13
CA TYR A 186 0.44 19.60 -3.64
C TYR A 186 -0.52 20.79 -3.78
N GLY A 187 -1.78 20.58 -4.11
CA GLY A 187 -2.83 21.58 -4.06
C GLY A 187 -3.00 22.16 -2.66
N ASP A 188 -3.02 21.31 -1.64
CA ASP A 188 -3.20 21.68 -0.24
C ASP A 188 -2.07 22.59 0.26
N ILE A 189 -0.81 22.24 0.02
CA ILE A 189 0.31 23.10 0.43
C ILE A 189 0.30 24.44 -0.31
N LEU A 190 -0.01 24.45 -1.61
CA LEU A 190 -0.13 25.70 -2.36
C LEU A 190 -1.22 26.61 -1.79
N TRP A 191 -2.34 26.04 -1.36
CA TRP A 191 -3.41 26.78 -0.70
C TRP A 191 -2.96 27.40 0.61
N LYS A 192 -2.24 26.66 1.45
CA LYS A 192 -1.65 27.16 2.71
C LYS A 192 -0.65 28.29 2.46
N LEU A 193 0.09 28.24 1.37
CA LEU A 193 1.04 29.28 0.97
C LEU A 193 0.37 30.46 0.25
N ASN A 194 -0.96 30.56 0.26
CA ASN A 194 -1.78 31.59 -0.38
C ASN A 194 -1.66 31.64 -1.94
N ARG A 195 -1.19 30.56 -2.55
CA ARG A 195 -1.08 30.41 -4.03
C ARG A 195 -2.36 29.76 -4.59
N LYS A 196 -3.50 30.39 -4.33
CA LYS A 196 -4.84 29.80 -4.51
C LYS A 196 -5.18 29.45 -5.96
N ILE A 197 -4.68 30.18 -6.95
CA ILE A 197 -4.93 29.89 -8.38
C ILE A 197 -4.23 28.56 -8.75
N GLN A 198 -2.99 28.39 -8.32
CA GLN A 198 -2.22 27.17 -8.57
C GLN A 198 -2.83 25.97 -7.83
N ALA A 199 -3.23 26.14 -6.57
CA ALA A 199 -3.91 25.09 -5.81
C ALA A 199 -5.15 24.55 -6.56
N ARG A 200 -6.02 25.46 -7.05
CA ARG A 200 -7.20 25.10 -7.84
C ARG A 200 -6.87 24.35 -9.13
N TYR A 201 -5.75 24.67 -9.77
CA TYR A 201 -5.30 23.94 -10.95
C TYR A 201 -5.01 22.46 -10.62
N PHE A 202 -4.26 22.19 -9.55
CA PHE A 202 -3.94 20.82 -9.14
C PHE A 202 -5.19 20.06 -8.69
N TRP A 203 -6.07 20.63 -7.88
CA TRP A 203 -7.34 20.00 -7.51
C TRP A 203 -8.26 19.75 -8.70
N ALA A 204 -8.29 20.66 -9.69
CA ALA A 204 -9.04 20.44 -10.94
C ALA A 204 -8.47 19.28 -11.78
N ASN A 205 -7.17 19.00 -11.68
CA ASN A 205 -6.57 17.82 -12.31
C ASN A 205 -7.02 16.54 -11.63
N VAL A 206 -7.09 16.51 -10.28
CA VAL A 206 -7.60 15.34 -9.52
C VAL A 206 -8.97 14.94 -10.02
N LEU A 207 -9.89 15.90 -10.18
CA LEU A 207 -11.25 15.63 -10.66
C LEU A 207 -11.32 15.02 -12.07
N LYS A 208 -10.29 15.24 -12.90
CA LYS A 208 -10.19 14.65 -14.25
C LYS A 208 -9.57 13.25 -14.25
N MET A 209 -8.86 12.87 -13.18
CA MET A 209 -8.19 11.58 -13.05
C MET A 209 -9.17 10.50 -12.53
N ASP A 210 -10.27 10.90 -11.90
CA ASP A 210 -11.31 10.02 -11.35
C ASP A 210 -12.33 9.55 -12.41
N ASP A 211 -12.25 10.06 -13.64
CA ASP A 211 -13.05 9.64 -14.80
C ASP A 211 -12.32 8.58 -15.66
#